data_ec4da504627082616f388f4df2f49d10
#
_entry.id   ec4da504627082616f388f4df2f49d10
#
_cell.length_a   1.000
_cell.length_b   1.000
_cell.length_c   1.000
_cell.angle_alpha   90.00
_cell.angle_beta   90.00
_cell.angle_gamma   90.00
#
_symmetry.space_group_name_H-M   'P 1'
#
loop_
_entity.id
_entity.type
_entity.pdbx_description
1 polymer ?
#
loop_
_entity_poly.entity_id
_entity_poly.type
_entity_poly.pdbx_seq_one_letter_code
_entity_poly.pdbx_strand_id
1 'polypeptide(L)'
;NPWQTLESFYFFERYEKLVSDKWNLAKFSGDEPLVFIGGGPIPLTLILFNKLYGIKGISIEIREDMVELSKNVLKMLDLDSEIEVVHGAETKIAGKHYENIMIAALAEPKKRVFKNIRDSVNHETKIIYRTYTGMRAILYSPVTKDSISGFKVLDRNLPAGKVNNTSVLIQKL
;
A
#
# COMPACT_ATOMS: atom_id res chain seq x y z
N ASN A 1 -13.77 -13.87 -18.37
CA ASN A 1 -13.30 -12.48 -18.28
C ASN A 1 -12.54 -12.28 -16.96
N PRO A 2 -11.23 -11.95 -16.98
CA PRO A 2 -10.41 -11.83 -15.77
C PRO A 2 -10.99 -10.83 -14.77
N TRP A 3 -11.57 -9.73 -15.24
CA TRP A 3 -12.23 -8.74 -14.38
C TRP A 3 -13.42 -9.32 -13.63
N GLN A 4 -14.29 -10.08 -14.28
CA GLN A 4 -15.43 -10.73 -13.63
C GLN A 4 -14.97 -11.72 -12.55
N THR A 5 -13.88 -12.46 -12.81
CA THR A 5 -13.27 -13.35 -11.82
C THR A 5 -12.76 -12.58 -10.61
N LEU A 6 -12.07 -11.46 -10.83
CA LEU A 6 -11.57 -10.60 -9.75
C LEU A 6 -12.71 -9.97 -8.94
N GLU A 7 -13.74 -9.47 -9.59
CA GLU A 7 -14.93 -8.86 -8.96
C GLU A 7 -15.78 -9.88 -8.19
N SER A 8 -15.76 -11.15 -8.59
CA SER A 8 -16.44 -12.23 -7.85
C SER A 8 -15.72 -12.64 -6.56
N PHE A 9 -14.51 -12.13 -6.32
CA PHE A 9 -13.77 -12.44 -5.10
C PHE A 9 -14.53 -11.92 -3.86
N TYR A 10 -14.76 -12.80 -2.91
CA TYR A 10 -15.59 -12.54 -1.72
C TYR A 10 -15.24 -11.25 -0.95
N PHE A 11 -13.98 -10.84 -0.97
CA PHE A 11 -13.54 -9.63 -0.29
C PHE A 11 -13.45 -8.39 -1.19
N PHE A 12 -13.87 -8.47 -2.45
CA PHE A 12 -13.68 -7.38 -3.42
C PHE A 12 -14.30 -6.06 -2.94
N GLU A 13 -15.58 -6.05 -2.57
CA GLU A 13 -16.27 -4.86 -2.02
C GLU A 13 -15.58 -4.28 -0.77
N ARG A 14 -15.01 -5.18 0.07
CA ARG A 14 -14.24 -4.74 1.24
C ARG A 14 -13.00 -3.96 0.82
N TYR A 15 -12.32 -4.41 -0.22
CA TYR A 15 -11.14 -3.73 -0.75
C TYR A 15 -11.50 -2.42 -1.45
N GLU A 16 -12.62 -2.34 -2.17
CA GLU A 16 -13.11 -1.08 -2.75
C GLU A 16 -13.35 -0.03 -1.65
N LYS A 17 -14.07 -0.41 -0.59
CA LYS A 17 -14.26 0.48 0.56
C LYS A 17 -12.94 0.89 1.21
N LEU A 18 -12.03 -0.06 1.39
CA LEU A 18 -10.72 0.18 1.98
C LEU A 18 -9.90 1.18 1.15
N VAL A 19 -9.96 1.08 -0.17
CA VAL A 19 -9.27 2.00 -1.10
C VAL A 19 -9.93 3.38 -1.06
N SER A 20 -11.27 3.47 -1.07
CA SER A 20 -12.00 4.73 -0.96
C SER A 20 -11.71 5.46 0.36
N ASP A 21 -11.68 4.74 1.47
CA ASP A 21 -11.34 5.30 2.78
C ASP A 21 -9.91 5.88 2.79
N LYS A 22 -8.96 5.24 2.11
CA LYS A 22 -7.58 5.74 2.00
C LYS A 22 -7.44 6.93 1.06
N TRP A 23 -8.17 6.92 -0.04
CA TRP A 23 -8.26 8.06 -0.92
C TRP A 23 -8.70 9.31 -0.16
N ASN A 24 -9.79 9.19 0.61
CA ASN A 24 -10.32 10.27 1.42
C ASN A 24 -9.36 10.71 2.54
N LEU A 25 -8.63 9.76 3.14
CA LEU A 25 -7.68 10.03 4.21
C LEU A 25 -6.47 10.82 3.72
N ALA A 26 -5.85 10.41 2.62
CA ALA A 26 -4.60 11.00 2.15
C ALA A 26 -4.78 12.11 1.13
N LYS A 27 -5.90 12.08 0.38
CA LYS A 27 -6.09 12.97 -0.79
C LYS A 27 -4.86 12.94 -1.68
N PHE A 28 -4.49 11.73 -2.14
CA PHE A 28 -3.33 11.53 -2.99
C PHE A 28 -3.40 12.43 -4.24
N SER A 29 -2.26 12.92 -4.69
CA SER A 29 -2.16 13.56 -6.00
C SER A 29 -2.41 12.53 -7.09
N GLY A 30 -3.32 12.80 -8.02
CA GLY A 30 -3.61 11.91 -9.16
C GLY A 30 -2.53 11.91 -10.23
N ASP A 31 -1.64 12.91 -10.23
CA ASP A 31 -0.59 13.08 -11.23
C ASP A 31 0.65 12.23 -10.95
N GLU A 32 0.85 11.83 -9.69
CA GLU A 32 1.99 11.04 -9.25
C GLU A 32 1.60 9.59 -8.95
N PRO A 33 2.47 8.61 -9.29
CA PRO A 33 2.18 7.21 -9.03
C PRO A 33 2.09 6.92 -7.52
N LEU A 34 1.20 5.99 -7.16
CA LEU A 34 1.14 5.44 -5.82
C LEU A 34 2.13 4.28 -5.69
N VAL A 35 3.14 4.43 -4.85
CA VAL A 35 4.07 3.35 -4.51
C VAL A 35 3.47 2.47 -3.42
N PHE A 36 3.36 1.18 -3.65
CA PHE A 36 2.83 0.21 -2.69
C PHE A 36 3.90 -0.81 -2.30
N ILE A 37 4.30 -0.81 -1.04
CA ILE A 37 5.32 -1.70 -0.48
C ILE A 37 4.64 -2.94 0.08
N GLY A 38 4.99 -4.11 -0.46
CA GLY A 38 4.40 -5.40 -0.12
C GLY A 38 3.14 -5.70 -0.92
N GLY A 39 3.20 -5.59 -2.25
CA GLY A 39 2.05 -5.78 -3.14
C GLY A 39 1.51 -7.21 -3.21
N GLY A 40 2.36 -8.20 -2.96
CA GLY A 40 2.01 -9.61 -3.04
C GLY A 40 1.72 -10.09 -4.47
N PRO A 41 1.11 -11.28 -4.63
CA PRO A 41 0.86 -11.89 -5.94
C PRO A 41 -0.25 -11.20 -6.74
N ILE A 42 -1.15 -10.51 -6.06
CA ILE A 42 -2.23 -9.72 -6.67
C ILE A 42 -2.19 -8.34 -5.99
N PRO A 43 -1.68 -7.29 -6.65
CA PRO A 43 -1.60 -5.95 -6.07
C PRO A 43 -2.99 -5.28 -6.10
N LEU A 44 -3.98 -5.92 -5.48
CA LEU A 44 -5.39 -5.55 -5.55
C LEU A 44 -5.63 -4.11 -5.10
N THR A 45 -4.85 -3.63 -4.16
CA THR A 45 -4.93 -2.23 -3.70
C THR A 45 -4.62 -1.27 -4.86
N LEU A 46 -3.54 -1.48 -5.62
CA LEU A 46 -3.18 -0.64 -6.76
C LEU A 46 -4.16 -0.80 -7.92
N ILE A 47 -4.60 -2.04 -8.20
CA ILE A 47 -5.61 -2.32 -9.23
C ILE A 47 -6.88 -1.50 -8.96
N LEU A 48 -7.34 -1.45 -7.71
CA LEU A 48 -8.52 -0.69 -7.34
C LEU A 48 -8.28 0.83 -7.31
N PHE A 49 -7.10 1.31 -6.90
CA PHE A 49 -6.76 2.72 -7.03
C PHE A 49 -6.75 3.18 -8.49
N ASN A 50 -6.20 2.37 -9.38
CA ASN A 50 -6.23 2.67 -10.81
C ASN A 50 -7.66 2.64 -11.36
N LYS A 51 -8.43 1.58 -11.07
CA LYS A 51 -9.82 1.43 -11.52
C LYS A 51 -10.74 2.58 -11.07
N LEU A 52 -10.63 3.00 -9.81
CA LEU A 52 -11.55 3.98 -9.21
C LEU A 52 -11.10 5.43 -9.42
N TYR A 53 -9.80 5.70 -9.50
CA TYR A 53 -9.25 7.05 -9.48
C TYR A 53 -8.25 7.34 -10.60
N GLY A 54 -7.95 6.37 -11.47
CA GLY A 54 -7.02 6.54 -12.59
C GLY A 54 -5.55 6.72 -12.17
N ILE A 55 -5.19 6.40 -10.91
CA ILE A 55 -3.84 6.57 -10.42
C ILE A 55 -2.95 5.44 -10.94
N LYS A 56 -1.78 5.79 -11.48
CA LYS A 56 -0.73 4.83 -11.80
C LYS A 56 -0.10 4.25 -10.54
N GLY A 57 0.40 3.03 -10.61
CA GLY A 57 0.94 2.32 -9.46
C GLY A 57 2.36 1.78 -9.66
N ILE A 58 3.11 1.69 -8.56
CA ILE A 58 4.38 0.96 -8.50
C ILE A 58 4.29 -0.02 -7.33
N SER A 59 4.23 -1.31 -7.62
CA SER A 59 4.22 -2.38 -6.62
C SER A 59 5.65 -2.83 -6.34
N ILE A 60 6.11 -2.69 -5.11
CA ILE A 60 7.42 -3.20 -4.68
C ILE A 60 7.19 -4.48 -3.88
N GLU A 61 7.73 -5.59 -4.36
CA GLU A 61 7.56 -6.91 -3.75
C GLU A 61 8.93 -7.62 -3.64
N ILE A 62 9.22 -8.14 -2.46
CA ILE A 62 10.52 -8.75 -2.15
C ILE A 62 10.63 -10.19 -2.66
N ARG A 63 9.51 -10.88 -2.82
CA ARG A 63 9.48 -12.27 -3.27
C ARG A 63 9.37 -12.34 -4.78
N GLU A 64 10.36 -12.95 -5.41
CA GLU A 64 10.43 -13.07 -6.88
C GLU A 64 9.24 -13.84 -7.47
N ASP A 65 8.83 -14.95 -6.83
CA ASP A 65 7.65 -15.71 -7.23
C ASP A 65 6.35 -14.90 -7.20
N MET A 66 6.20 -13.99 -6.25
CA MET A 66 5.06 -13.08 -6.16
C MET A 66 5.13 -11.98 -7.21
N VAL A 67 6.32 -11.51 -7.55
CA VAL A 67 6.54 -10.52 -8.63
C VAL A 67 6.06 -11.09 -9.97
N GLU A 68 6.44 -12.32 -10.31
CA GLU A 68 6.04 -12.98 -11.54
C GLU A 68 4.50 -13.17 -11.59
N LEU A 69 3.89 -13.65 -10.50
CA LEU A 69 2.44 -13.79 -10.41
C LEU A 69 1.73 -12.44 -10.58
N SER A 70 2.24 -11.40 -9.92
CA SER A 70 1.68 -10.04 -10.00
C SER A 70 1.72 -9.49 -11.43
N LYS A 71 2.85 -9.62 -12.13
CA LYS A 71 2.97 -9.22 -13.54
C LYS A 71 1.99 -9.96 -14.44
N ASN A 72 1.82 -11.26 -14.25
CA ASN A 72 0.87 -12.06 -15.02
C ASN A 72 -0.57 -11.60 -14.79
N VAL A 73 -0.96 -11.33 -13.53
CA VAL A 73 -2.30 -10.83 -13.21
C VAL A 73 -2.54 -9.46 -13.85
N LEU A 74 -1.58 -8.53 -13.76
CA LEU A 74 -1.71 -7.21 -14.36
C LEU A 74 -1.85 -7.28 -15.89
N LYS A 75 -1.08 -8.13 -16.55
CA LYS A 75 -1.19 -8.37 -17.99
C LYS A 75 -2.55 -8.96 -18.37
N MET A 76 -3.09 -9.90 -17.58
CA MET A 76 -4.43 -10.45 -17.81
C MET A 76 -5.55 -9.41 -17.67
N LEU A 77 -5.32 -8.35 -16.90
CA LEU A 77 -6.27 -7.25 -16.66
C LEU A 77 -6.02 -6.04 -17.59
N ASP A 78 -5.04 -6.11 -18.49
CA ASP A 78 -4.58 -5.00 -19.34
C ASP A 78 -4.12 -3.76 -18.52
N LEU A 79 -3.46 -4.02 -17.37
CA LEU A 79 -2.99 -2.99 -16.44
C LEU A 79 -1.45 -2.91 -16.33
N ASP A 80 -0.71 -3.66 -17.11
CA ASP A 80 0.75 -3.71 -17.07
C ASP A 80 1.42 -2.42 -17.56
N SER A 81 0.72 -1.57 -18.30
CA SER A 81 1.15 -0.20 -18.64
C SER A 81 0.84 0.83 -17.54
N GLU A 82 -0.08 0.53 -16.64
CA GLU A 82 -0.55 1.44 -15.58
C GLU A 82 0.07 1.12 -14.22
N ILE A 83 0.46 -0.13 -14.00
CA ILE A 83 1.01 -0.60 -12.73
C ILE A 83 2.32 -1.35 -12.97
N GLU A 84 3.43 -0.73 -12.58
CA GLU A 84 4.76 -1.36 -12.62
C GLU A 84 4.94 -2.30 -11.42
N VAL A 85 5.59 -3.46 -11.62
CA VAL A 85 5.99 -4.37 -10.53
C VAL A 85 7.51 -4.44 -10.46
N VAL A 86 8.05 -4.02 -9.33
CA VAL A 86 9.48 -3.96 -9.04
C VAL A 86 9.86 -5.03 -8.03
N HIS A 87 10.80 -5.91 -8.39
CA HIS A 87 11.38 -6.86 -7.44
C HIS A 87 12.36 -6.16 -6.51
N GLY A 88 12.15 -6.28 -5.22
CA GLY A 88 13.03 -5.76 -4.20
C GLY A 88 12.35 -5.35 -2.90
N ALA A 89 13.14 -4.77 -2.01
CA ALA A 89 12.67 -4.23 -0.74
C ALA A 89 12.30 -2.74 -0.89
N GLU A 90 11.79 -2.15 0.21
CA GLU A 90 11.45 -0.74 0.34
C GLU A 90 12.59 0.22 -0.04
N THR A 91 13.82 -0.25 -0.01
CA THR A 91 15.01 0.53 -0.44
C THR A 91 15.01 0.90 -1.93
N LYS A 92 14.15 0.28 -2.74
CA LYS A 92 13.99 0.63 -4.16
C LYS A 92 13.44 2.04 -4.39
N ILE A 93 12.89 2.69 -3.35
CA ILE A 93 12.46 4.09 -3.42
C ILE A 93 13.60 5.10 -3.23
N ALA A 94 14.76 4.65 -2.74
CA ALA A 94 15.90 5.53 -2.46
C ALA A 94 16.39 6.26 -3.73
N GLY A 95 16.67 7.56 -3.60
CA GLY A 95 17.11 8.40 -4.72
C GLY A 95 16.02 8.79 -5.72
N LYS A 96 14.78 8.39 -5.49
CA LYS A 96 13.62 8.78 -6.28
C LYS A 96 12.69 9.66 -5.46
N HIS A 97 12.01 10.59 -6.14
CA HIS A 97 11.00 11.41 -5.50
C HIS A 97 9.63 10.78 -5.70
N TYR A 98 8.97 10.41 -4.61
CA TYR A 98 7.60 9.91 -4.62
C TYR A 98 6.76 10.69 -3.63
N GLU A 99 5.61 11.15 -4.08
CA GLU A 99 4.68 11.92 -3.24
C GLU A 99 3.73 11.02 -2.46
N ASN A 100 3.41 9.83 -2.99
CA ASN A 100 2.38 8.94 -2.49
C ASN A 100 2.95 7.55 -2.21
N ILE A 101 3.00 7.15 -0.96
CA ILE A 101 3.49 5.82 -0.55
C ILE A 101 2.44 5.12 0.32
N MET A 102 2.25 3.84 0.09
CA MET A 102 1.45 2.97 0.95
C MET A 102 2.25 1.74 1.37
N ILE A 103 2.11 1.35 2.64
CA ILE A 103 2.80 0.21 3.24
C ILE A 103 1.77 -0.84 3.63
N ALA A 104 1.93 -2.06 3.13
CA ALA A 104 1.07 -3.18 3.48
C ALA A 104 1.20 -3.56 4.96
N ALA A 105 0.11 -4.09 5.53
CA ALA A 105 0.09 -4.50 6.94
C ALA A 105 1.11 -5.61 7.25
N LEU A 106 1.49 -6.42 6.27
CA LEU A 106 2.43 -7.54 6.42
C LEU A 106 3.85 -7.22 5.95
N ALA A 107 4.17 -5.97 5.58
CA ALA A 107 5.55 -5.57 5.29
C ALA A 107 6.40 -5.65 6.56
N GLU A 108 7.43 -6.49 6.56
CA GLU A 108 8.26 -6.82 7.73
C GLU A 108 9.77 -6.79 7.41
N PRO A 109 10.65 -6.59 8.42
CA PRO A 109 10.35 -6.16 9.80
C PRO A 109 10.03 -4.65 9.87
N LYS A 110 9.02 -4.28 10.66
CA LYS A 110 8.49 -2.91 10.73
C LYS A 110 9.56 -1.82 10.92
N LYS A 111 10.42 -1.98 11.94
CA LYS A 111 11.47 -0.98 12.24
C LYS A 111 12.37 -0.70 11.04
N ARG A 112 12.81 -1.74 10.31
CA ARG A 112 13.65 -1.59 9.11
C ARG A 112 12.90 -0.89 7.99
N VAL A 113 11.67 -1.35 7.70
CA VAL A 113 10.84 -0.79 6.63
C VAL A 113 10.63 0.70 6.86
N PHE A 114 10.16 1.11 8.04
CA PHE A 114 9.92 2.52 8.34
C PHE A 114 11.20 3.35 8.38
N LYS A 115 12.31 2.80 8.90
CA LYS A 115 13.61 3.48 8.87
C LYS A 115 14.05 3.77 7.43
N ASN A 116 14.04 2.77 6.57
CA ASN A 116 14.48 2.91 5.18
C ASN A 116 13.59 3.89 4.39
N ILE A 117 12.28 3.84 4.63
CA ILE A 117 11.35 4.81 4.02
C ILE A 117 11.66 6.23 4.52
N ARG A 118 11.79 6.44 5.83
CA ARG A 118 12.13 7.75 6.40
C ARG A 118 13.40 8.33 5.80
N ASP A 119 14.42 7.49 5.65
CA ASP A 119 15.73 7.92 5.13
C ASP A 119 15.67 8.22 3.60
N SER A 120 14.63 7.78 2.92
CA SER A 120 14.46 7.88 1.46
C SER A 120 13.46 8.96 1.01
N VAL A 121 12.58 9.44 1.89
CA VAL A 121 11.50 10.37 1.54
C VAL A 121 11.77 11.79 2.05
N ASN A 122 11.09 12.77 1.44
CA ASN A 122 11.08 14.15 1.93
C ASN A 122 9.90 14.41 2.90
N HIS A 123 9.80 15.66 3.39
CA HIS A 123 8.75 16.08 4.32
C HIS A 123 7.36 16.23 3.68
N GLU A 124 7.25 16.24 2.34
CA GLU A 124 5.98 16.41 1.63
C GLU A 124 5.33 15.07 1.29
N THR A 125 6.11 13.97 1.30
CA THR A 125 5.63 12.64 0.98
C THR A 125 4.51 12.20 1.93
N LYS A 126 3.36 11.86 1.37
CA LYS A 126 2.23 11.28 2.10
C LYS A 126 2.40 9.77 2.20
N ILE A 127 2.39 9.26 3.41
CA ILE A 127 2.60 7.84 3.65
C ILE A 127 1.40 7.29 4.41
N ILE A 128 0.72 6.30 3.85
CA ILE A 128 -0.27 5.51 4.56
C ILE A 128 0.33 4.16 4.89
N TYR A 129 0.25 3.75 6.15
CA TYR A 129 0.47 2.36 6.52
C TYR A 129 -0.79 1.71 7.07
N ARG A 130 -0.88 0.40 6.88
CA ARG A 130 -1.92 -0.43 7.47
C ARG A 130 -1.36 -1.18 8.66
N THR A 131 -2.15 -1.25 9.71
CA THR A 131 -1.80 -2.01 10.92
C THR A 131 -3.06 -2.67 11.50
N TYR A 132 -2.85 -3.65 12.36
CA TYR A 132 -3.91 -4.30 13.11
C TYR A 132 -3.94 -3.76 14.55
N THR A 133 -5.16 -3.59 15.08
CA THR A 133 -5.40 -3.14 16.45
C THR A 133 -6.29 -4.15 17.19
N GLY A 134 -6.36 -4.05 18.51
CA GLY A 134 -7.14 -4.95 19.35
C GLY A 134 -6.61 -6.39 19.30
N MET A 135 -7.48 -7.39 19.36
CA MET A 135 -7.11 -8.80 19.39
C MET A 135 -6.30 -9.27 18.18
N ARG A 136 -6.44 -8.61 17.03
CA ARG A 136 -5.66 -8.94 15.82
C ARG A 136 -4.19 -8.59 15.91
N ALA A 137 -3.83 -7.64 16.78
CA ALA A 137 -2.43 -7.35 17.08
C ALA A 137 -1.70 -8.50 17.79
N ILE A 138 -2.42 -9.51 18.29
CA ILE A 138 -1.83 -10.74 18.82
C ILE A 138 -1.34 -11.66 17.69
N LEU A 139 -2.06 -11.67 16.57
CA LEU A 139 -1.75 -12.54 15.41
C LEU A 139 -0.77 -11.89 14.41
N TYR A 140 -0.71 -10.59 14.39
CA TYR A 140 0.07 -9.82 13.43
C TYR A 140 0.88 -8.75 14.14
N SER A 141 2.15 -8.60 13.79
CA SER A 141 3.04 -7.59 14.37
C SER A 141 2.46 -6.18 14.18
N PRO A 142 2.05 -5.48 15.25
CA PRO A 142 1.54 -4.12 15.14
C PRO A 142 2.66 -3.14 14.82
N VAL A 143 2.32 -2.02 14.20
CA VAL A 143 3.21 -0.89 14.09
C VAL A 143 3.23 -0.15 15.44
N THR A 144 4.40 -0.08 16.06
CA THR A 144 4.60 0.59 17.35
C THR A 144 5.04 2.04 17.16
N LYS A 145 4.94 2.85 18.22
CA LYS A 145 5.47 4.24 18.21
C LYS A 145 6.97 4.28 17.86
N ASP A 146 7.72 3.31 18.35
CA ASP A 146 9.15 3.18 18.06
C ASP A 146 9.42 2.87 16.57
N SER A 147 8.57 2.06 15.93
CA SER A 147 8.69 1.77 14.49
C SER A 147 8.55 3.02 13.63
N ILE A 148 7.68 3.95 14.02
CA ILE A 148 7.40 5.20 13.28
C ILE A 148 8.15 6.41 13.83
N SER A 149 9.23 6.19 14.58
CA SER A 149 10.09 7.27 15.07
C SER A 149 10.59 8.14 13.90
N GLY A 150 10.49 9.48 14.04
CA GLY A 150 10.81 10.44 12.98
C GLY A 150 9.67 10.71 11.99
N PHE A 151 8.47 10.23 12.30
CA PHE A 151 7.24 10.59 11.59
C PHE A 151 6.24 11.25 12.55
N LYS A 152 5.46 12.19 12.05
CA LYS A 152 4.25 12.69 12.70
C LYS A 152 3.03 11.96 12.14
N VAL A 153 2.10 11.61 13.02
CA VAL A 153 0.79 11.08 12.63
C VAL A 153 -0.11 12.28 12.30
N LEU A 154 -0.66 12.31 11.10
CA LEU A 154 -1.56 13.36 10.65
C LEU A 154 -3.02 12.99 10.91
N ASP A 155 -3.40 11.76 10.56
CA ASP A 155 -4.78 11.28 10.67
C ASP A 155 -4.83 9.74 10.65
N ARG A 156 -6.00 9.18 10.94
CA ARG A 156 -6.23 7.72 10.91
C ARG A 156 -7.66 7.35 10.62
N ASN A 157 -7.85 6.25 9.91
CA ASN A 157 -9.12 5.56 9.77
C ASN A 157 -9.12 4.28 10.62
N LEU A 158 -10.06 4.21 11.57
CA LEU A 158 -10.25 3.04 12.41
C LEU A 158 -11.05 1.96 11.66
N PRO A 159 -10.95 0.69 12.08
CA PRO A 159 -11.78 -0.37 11.51
C PRO A 159 -13.27 -0.05 11.65
N ALA A 160 -14.02 -0.15 10.56
CA ALA A 160 -15.45 0.08 10.54
C ALA A 160 -16.14 -0.85 9.53
N GLY A 161 -17.27 -1.42 9.91
CA GLY A 161 -18.05 -2.31 9.05
C GLY A 161 -17.23 -3.51 8.53
N LYS A 162 -17.11 -3.60 7.21
CA LYS A 162 -16.35 -4.67 6.55
C LYS A 162 -14.82 -4.49 6.64
N VAL A 163 -14.30 -3.28 6.90
CA VAL A 163 -12.86 -2.99 7.00
C VAL A 163 -12.35 -3.35 8.39
N ASN A 164 -11.30 -4.12 8.47
CA ASN A 164 -10.81 -4.71 9.72
C ASN A 164 -9.36 -4.37 10.08
N ASN A 165 -8.76 -3.42 9.38
CA ASN A 165 -7.46 -2.87 9.72
C ASN A 165 -7.54 -1.34 9.92
N THR A 166 -6.59 -0.82 10.68
CA THR A 166 -6.40 0.62 10.85
C THR A 166 -5.48 1.13 9.75
N SER A 167 -5.85 2.23 9.13
CA SER A 167 -4.99 2.98 8.21
C SER A 167 -4.55 4.26 8.88
N VAL A 168 -3.27 4.56 8.83
CA VAL A 168 -2.68 5.73 9.48
C VAL A 168 -1.90 6.53 8.45
N LEU A 169 -2.23 7.81 8.34
CA LEU A 169 -1.51 8.78 7.53
C LEU A 169 -0.39 9.41 8.35
N ILE A 170 0.82 9.29 7.86
CA ILE A 170 2.02 9.85 8.47
C ILE A 170 2.80 10.69 7.47
N GLN A 171 3.65 11.55 8.01
CA GLN A 171 4.57 12.40 7.26
C GLN A 171 5.89 12.48 8.02
N LYS A 172 7.01 12.58 7.31
CA LYS A 172 8.33 12.78 7.91
C LYS A 172 8.38 14.10 8.70
N LEU A 173 8.99 14.07 9.89
CA LEU A 173 9.26 15.24 10.72
C LEU A 173 10.34 16.11 10.10
#